data_7b05b3d5709ec57e60996c811e4ba2fa
#
_entry.id   7b05b3d5709ec57e60996c811e4ba2fa
#
_cell.length_a   1.000
_cell.length_b   1.000
_cell.length_c   1.000
_cell.angle_alpha   90.00
_cell.angle_beta   90.00
_cell.angle_gamma   90.00
#
_symmetry.space_group_name_H-M   'P 1'
#
loop_
_entity.id
_entity.type
_entity.pdbx_description
1 polymer ?
#
loop_
_entity_poly.entity_id
_entity_poly.type
_entity_poly.pdbx_seq_one_letter_code
_entity_poly.pdbx_strand_id
1 'polypeptide(L)'
;MLLERTKLDYIDIIEKSIYNIDSKICGIIDDYTVLQDSQKVADYVIQFLRTYLEHIAARIYAHENPNKQVPIRGKDKWYTQYMKPLKESNEYGYIWRLHHSLQITISHYVPAEDGAVRLMEGYLSRLYQLRDQMREKFELTLMRNLEEYPQEKNSELDPYYEKIYFVLKGIHLEYGTKHTNDRYYITRKKYRTVNGKGFFEYTLSYAQEEITKFDRFVAYSFNDIPDNYSIQCDFDQANVDFNGVDIDIKCIIAWNISIRPCELEKLAAICGYDDRVRSDSAYYKALMRFLSRSGMNLLDIILADNEDYEIYIQQLELDKNIKLKNTFEKVRDIIIGEKPGSNILRYITAYLKNDVVRDQLSDRSNNRVSYLYLKNEAIPFDEMPYASSLYGHNLPKSRLHKCLEIYNCEHQYVSAMVNREAYDSNTLYVTVDENQLDYYQYEVEKFNQNLYESTKQQLRKIETFTNHLYVKNYYEITKSVIEKLQQYTSEGVDGYSDMLADKAEFMNEIDDVEKQKILENIFINSRLGMV
;
A
#
# COMPACT_ATOMS: atom_id res chain seq x y z
N MET A 1 -6.40 -18.34 45.36
CA MET A 1 -7.65 -19.07 45.02
C MET A 1 -8.74 -18.13 44.47
N LEU A 2 -9.13 -17.04 45.12
CA LEU A 2 -10.10 -16.08 44.56
C LEU A 2 -9.57 -15.32 43.33
N LEU A 3 -8.33 -14.90 43.36
CA LEU A 3 -7.64 -14.21 42.25
C LEU A 3 -7.45 -15.13 41.01
N GLU A 4 -7.17 -16.40 41.21
CA GLU A 4 -7.03 -17.39 40.12
C GLU A 4 -8.37 -17.72 39.48
N ARG A 5 -9.45 -17.86 40.28
CA ARG A 5 -10.81 -18.06 39.74
C ARG A 5 -11.27 -16.86 38.92
N THR A 6 -11.09 -15.64 39.43
CA THR A 6 -11.47 -14.43 38.71
C THR A 6 -10.72 -14.30 37.38
N LYS A 7 -9.48 -14.77 37.32
CA LYS A 7 -8.64 -14.72 36.12
C LYS A 7 -9.06 -15.75 35.06
N LEU A 8 -9.38 -16.96 35.47
CA LEU A 8 -9.95 -17.98 34.58
C LEU A 8 -11.26 -17.50 33.97
N ASP A 9 -12.15 -16.91 34.76
CA ASP A 9 -13.40 -16.34 34.28
C ASP A 9 -13.21 -15.26 33.22
N TYR A 10 -12.08 -14.54 33.26
CA TYR A 10 -11.77 -13.50 32.27
C TYR A 10 -11.24 -14.02 30.97
N ILE A 11 -10.37 -14.98 31.02
CA ILE A 11 -9.87 -15.67 29.85
C ILE A 11 -11.05 -16.28 29.08
N ASP A 12 -11.97 -16.93 29.81
CA ASP A 12 -13.20 -17.50 29.25
C ASP A 12 -14.10 -16.44 28.59
N ILE A 13 -14.21 -15.26 29.19
CA ILE A 13 -15.00 -14.15 28.62
C ILE A 13 -14.33 -13.62 27.34
N ILE A 14 -13.00 -13.44 27.34
CA ILE A 14 -12.26 -13.01 26.16
C ILE A 14 -12.38 -14.05 25.04
N GLU A 15 -12.22 -15.33 25.34
CA GLU A 15 -12.34 -16.40 24.35
C GLU A 15 -13.74 -16.50 23.77
N LYS A 16 -14.79 -16.43 24.60
CA LYS A 16 -16.17 -16.36 24.11
C LYS A 16 -16.40 -15.18 23.20
N SER A 17 -15.81 -14.03 23.54
CA SER A 17 -15.91 -12.84 22.70
C SER A 17 -15.16 -13.01 21.37
N ILE A 18 -13.98 -13.61 21.39
CA ILE A 18 -13.21 -13.97 20.18
C ILE A 18 -14.06 -14.90 19.27
N TYR A 19 -14.61 -15.98 19.81
CA TYR A 19 -15.45 -16.90 19.04
C TYR A 19 -16.72 -16.26 18.49
N ASN A 20 -17.34 -15.33 19.25
CA ASN A 20 -18.50 -14.59 18.75
C ASN A 20 -18.17 -13.68 17.57
N ILE A 21 -17.01 -13.01 17.64
CA ILE A 21 -16.53 -12.15 16.56
C ILE A 21 -16.12 -13.01 15.36
N ASP A 22 -15.42 -14.11 15.61
CA ASP A 22 -15.02 -15.08 14.60
C ASP A 22 -16.23 -15.66 13.85
N SER A 23 -17.28 -16.06 14.57
CA SER A 23 -18.52 -16.53 13.96
C SER A 23 -19.20 -15.48 13.08
N LYS A 24 -19.12 -14.22 13.45
CA LYS A 24 -19.63 -13.11 12.62
C LYS A 24 -18.80 -12.90 11.37
N ILE A 25 -17.47 -12.94 11.48
CA ILE A 25 -16.55 -12.86 10.33
C ILE A 25 -16.83 -14.02 9.38
N CYS A 26 -16.87 -15.24 9.90
CA CYS A 26 -17.18 -16.43 9.13
C CYS A 26 -18.56 -16.34 8.46
N GLY A 27 -19.59 -15.88 9.18
CA GLY A 27 -20.94 -15.73 8.62
C GLY A 27 -21.01 -14.71 7.48
N ILE A 28 -20.22 -13.63 7.54
CA ILE A 28 -20.13 -12.66 6.44
C ILE A 28 -19.42 -13.29 5.25
N ILE A 29 -18.37 -14.07 5.47
CA ILE A 29 -17.64 -14.76 4.40
C ILE A 29 -18.50 -15.85 3.74
N ASP A 30 -19.29 -16.58 4.54
CA ASP A 30 -20.20 -17.62 4.04
C ASP A 30 -21.43 -17.04 3.30
N ASP A 31 -21.77 -15.77 3.52
CA ASP A 31 -22.93 -15.14 2.87
C ASP A 31 -22.54 -14.57 1.49
N TYR A 32 -22.87 -15.34 0.46
CA TYR A 32 -22.59 -14.98 -0.92
C TYR A 32 -23.25 -13.66 -1.35
N THR A 33 -24.43 -13.32 -0.80
CA THR A 33 -25.11 -12.07 -1.14
C THR A 33 -24.40 -10.85 -0.58
N VAL A 34 -23.83 -10.98 0.61
CA VAL A 34 -22.97 -9.95 1.23
C VAL A 34 -21.65 -9.83 0.48
N LEU A 35 -21.08 -10.95 0.01
CA LEU A 35 -19.85 -10.93 -0.78
C LEU A 35 -19.99 -10.21 -2.13
N GLN A 36 -21.20 -10.16 -2.71
CA GLN A 36 -21.49 -9.38 -3.91
C GLN A 36 -21.50 -7.86 -3.63
N ASP A 37 -21.78 -7.46 -2.38
CA ASP A 37 -21.66 -6.08 -1.93
C ASP A 37 -20.31 -5.88 -1.24
N SER A 38 -19.27 -5.72 -2.04
CA SER A 38 -17.90 -5.61 -1.57
C SER A 38 -17.67 -4.46 -0.59
N GLN A 39 -18.45 -3.38 -0.67
CA GLN A 39 -18.36 -2.25 0.25
C GLN A 39 -18.87 -2.62 1.64
N LYS A 40 -20.01 -3.28 1.75
CA LYS A 40 -20.53 -3.76 3.05
C LYS A 40 -19.59 -4.77 3.69
N VAL A 41 -19.02 -5.68 2.88
CA VAL A 41 -18.05 -6.66 3.36
C VAL A 41 -16.82 -5.96 3.93
N ALA A 42 -16.27 -4.95 3.22
CA ALA A 42 -15.12 -4.21 3.70
C ALA A 42 -15.39 -3.55 5.06
N ASP A 43 -16.50 -2.85 5.20
CA ASP A 43 -16.85 -2.13 6.43
C ASP A 43 -17.02 -3.08 7.61
N TYR A 44 -17.75 -4.16 7.44
CA TYR A 44 -17.97 -5.14 8.51
C TYR A 44 -16.71 -5.92 8.85
N VAL A 45 -16.02 -6.44 7.86
CA VAL A 45 -14.80 -7.24 8.09
C VAL A 45 -13.72 -6.40 8.75
N ILE A 46 -13.52 -5.14 8.33
CA ILE A 46 -12.54 -4.25 8.96
C ILE A 46 -12.89 -4.01 10.44
N GLN A 47 -14.13 -3.69 10.75
CA GLN A 47 -14.56 -3.44 12.13
C GLN A 47 -14.41 -4.68 13.00
N PHE A 48 -14.84 -5.84 12.50
CA PHE A 48 -14.69 -7.10 13.21
C PHE A 48 -13.24 -7.50 13.38
N LEU A 49 -12.41 -7.38 12.34
CA LEU A 49 -10.99 -7.68 12.42
C LEU A 49 -10.28 -6.79 13.44
N ARG A 50 -10.61 -5.51 13.50
CA ARG A 50 -10.08 -4.62 14.55
C ARG A 50 -10.39 -5.14 15.94
N THR A 51 -11.68 -5.35 16.24
CA THR A 51 -12.12 -5.85 17.55
C THR A 51 -11.53 -7.21 17.86
N TYR A 52 -11.46 -8.07 16.87
CA TYR A 52 -10.87 -9.39 16.94
C TYR A 52 -9.40 -9.37 17.35
N LEU A 53 -8.60 -8.52 16.69
CA LEU A 53 -7.18 -8.33 17.02
C LEU A 53 -6.99 -7.77 18.45
N GLU A 54 -7.87 -6.86 18.88
CA GLU A 54 -7.85 -6.31 20.23
C GLU A 54 -8.14 -7.41 21.29
N HIS A 55 -9.08 -8.32 21.03
CA HIS A 55 -9.36 -9.45 21.91
C HIS A 55 -8.21 -10.47 21.93
N ILE A 56 -7.59 -10.75 20.79
CA ILE A 56 -6.40 -11.60 20.72
C ILE A 56 -5.25 -10.98 21.52
N ALA A 57 -5.03 -9.68 21.41
CA ALA A 57 -4.02 -8.96 22.19
C ALA A 57 -4.28 -9.09 23.70
N ALA A 58 -5.56 -9.00 24.13
CA ALA A 58 -5.94 -9.21 25.52
C ALA A 58 -5.65 -10.63 25.99
N ARG A 59 -5.87 -11.63 25.12
CA ARG A 59 -5.57 -13.05 25.40
C ARG A 59 -4.08 -13.29 25.55
N ILE A 60 -3.27 -12.71 24.67
CA ILE A 60 -1.81 -12.77 24.74
C ILE A 60 -1.31 -12.12 26.04
N TYR A 61 -1.81 -10.92 26.35
CA TYR A 61 -1.46 -10.24 27.59
C TYR A 61 -1.77 -11.10 28.84
N ALA A 62 -2.94 -11.71 28.90
CA ALA A 62 -3.34 -12.59 29.99
C ALA A 62 -2.40 -13.81 30.13
N HIS A 63 -1.94 -14.35 29.01
CA HIS A 63 -1.01 -15.48 29.00
C HIS A 63 0.41 -15.06 29.43
N GLU A 64 0.93 -13.96 28.92
CA GLU A 64 2.29 -13.48 29.23
C GLU A 64 2.39 -12.87 30.65
N ASN A 65 1.29 -12.43 31.22
CA ASN A 65 1.25 -11.81 32.55
C ASN A 65 0.41 -12.64 33.53
N PRO A 66 0.82 -13.87 33.87
CA PRO A 66 0.03 -14.76 34.71
C PRO A 66 -0.29 -14.20 36.10
N ASN A 67 0.51 -13.27 36.61
CA ASN A 67 0.36 -12.68 37.94
C ASN A 67 -0.29 -11.29 37.95
N LYS A 68 -0.62 -10.72 36.80
CA LYS A 68 -1.25 -9.41 36.70
C LYS A 68 -2.76 -9.56 36.50
N GLN A 69 -3.50 -8.67 37.11
CA GLN A 69 -4.94 -8.59 36.88
C GLN A 69 -5.20 -8.09 35.46
N VAL A 70 -6.02 -8.79 34.71
CA VAL A 70 -6.46 -8.34 33.39
C VAL A 70 -7.51 -7.24 33.62
N PRO A 71 -7.30 -5.99 33.14
CA PRO A 71 -8.28 -4.92 33.33
C PRO A 71 -9.57 -5.23 32.58
N ILE A 72 -10.71 -5.19 33.28
CA ILE A 72 -11.98 -5.67 32.75
C ILE A 72 -12.93 -4.58 32.36
N ARG A 73 -12.85 -3.47 33.03
CA ARG A 73 -13.79 -2.39 32.87
C ARG A 73 -13.05 -1.15 32.42
N GLY A 74 -13.34 -0.73 31.22
CA GLY A 74 -12.91 0.53 30.67
C GLY A 74 -13.69 0.80 29.41
N LYS A 75 -13.94 2.04 29.14
CA LYS A 75 -14.42 2.54 27.85
C LYS A 75 -13.48 2.04 26.74
N ASP A 76 -13.79 2.23 25.50
CA ASP A 76 -13.06 1.78 24.29
C ASP A 76 -11.51 1.83 24.32
N LYS A 77 -10.94 2.52 25.32
CA LYS A 77 -9.48 2.64 25.53
C LYS A 77 -8.82 1.44 26.23
N TRP A 78 -9.56 0.50 26.82
CA TRP A 78 -8.93 -0.61 27.57
C TRP A 78 -8.17 -1.58 26.65
N TYR A 79 -8.65 -1.79 25.43
CA TYR A 79 -7.97 -2.59 24.41
C TYR A 79 -6.61 -2.03 24.02
N THR A 80 -6.44 -0.73 23.96
CA THR A 80 -5.17 -0.09 23.61
C THR A 80 -4.05 -0.40 24.61
N GLN A 81 -4.41 -0.76 25.84
CA GLN A 81 -3.43 -1.17 26.85
C GLN A 81 -2.76 -2.49 26.52
N TYR A 82 -3.42 -3.35 25.76
CA TYR A 82 -2.85 -4.62 25.33
C TYR A 82 -2.04 -4.47 24.03
N MET A 83 -2.41 -3.51 23.21
CA MET A 83 -1.74 -3.31 21.93
C MET A 83 -0.36 -2.66 22.07
N LYS A 84 -0.19 -1.77 23.05
CA LYS A 84 1.07 -1.07 23.24
C LYS A 84 2.26 -1.99 23.55
N PRO A 85 2.15 -2.98 24.46
CA PRO A 85 3.24 -3.92 24.71
C PRO A 85 3.58 -4.77 23.47
N LEU A 86 2.57 -5.10 22.63
CA LEU A 86 2.80 -5.89 21.42
C LEU A 86 3.64 -5.14 20.37
N LYS A 87 3.67 -3.81 20.40
CA LYS A 87 4.51 -3.03 19.47
C LYS A 87 5.98 -3.43 19.58
N GLU A 88 6.43 -3.71 20.80
CA GLU A 88 7.83 -4.01 21.14
C GLU A 88 8.12 -5.54 21.13
N SER A 89 7.08 -6.35 20.98
CA SER A 89 7.22 -7.81 20.93
C SER A 89 7.78 -8.27 19.60
N ASN A 90 8.89 -9.01 19.62
CA ASN A 90 9.45 -9.65 18.42
C ASN A 90 8.49 -10.70 17.84
N GLU A 91 7.70 -11.34 18.67
CA GLU A 91 6.82 -12.44 18.31
C GLU A 91 5.45 -11.95 17.82
N TYR A 92 4.86 -10.97 18.51
CA TYR A 92 3.50 -10.49 18.27
C TYR A 92 3.43 -9.09 17.66
N GLY A 93 4.55 -8.46 17.37
CA GLY A 93 4.60 -7.10 16.82
C GLY A 93 3.83 -6.94 15.51
N TYR A 94 3.65 -8.02 14.74
CA TYR A 94 2.83 -8.00 13.53
C TYR A 94 1.33 -7.78 13.83
N ILE A 95 0.82 -8.23 14.98
CA ILE A 95 -0.58 -8.00 15.41
C ILE A 95 -0.79 -6.51 15.63
N TRP A 96 0.14 -5.84 16.31
CA TRP A 96 0.09 -4.40 16.48
C TRP A 96 0.11 -3.67 15.12
N ARG A 97 1.02 -4.05 14.21
CA ARG A 97 1.12 -3.44 12.87
C ARG A 97 -0.17 -3.64 12.06
N LEU A 98 -0.75 -4.85 12.11
CA LEU A 98 -2.01 -5.14 11.42
C LEU A 98 -3.17 -4.31 12.01
N HIS A 99 -3.30 -4.28 13.35
CA HIS A 99 -4.31 -3.48 14.02
C HIS A 99 -4.16 -1.99 13.69
N HIS A 100 -2.94 -1.46 13.73
CA HIS A 100 -2.66 -0.06 13.40
C HIS A 100 -3.05 0.24 11.94
N SER A 101 -2.68 -0.63 11.01
CA SER A 101 -3.05 -0.50 9.59
C SER A 101 -4.57 -0.52 9.39
N LEU A 102 -5.28 -1.40 10.10
CA LEU A 102 -6.76 -1.45 10.04
C LEU A 102 -7.40 -0.19 10.62
N GLN A 103 -6.89 0.33 11.75
CA GLN A 103 -7.38 1.59 12.34
C GLN A 103 -7.26 2.74 11.34
N ILE A 104 -6.12 2.83 10.65
CA ILE A 104 -5.90 3.82 9.62
C ILE A 104 -6.92 3.66 8.49
N THR A 105 -7.10 2.45 8.00
CA THR A 105 -8.05 2.16 6.93
C THR A 105 -9.47 2.57 7.31
N ILE A 106 -9.93 2.26 8.52
CA ILE A 106 -11.25 2.66 9.02
C ILE A 106 -11.41 4.18 9.10
N SER A 107 -10.34 4.89 9.50
CA SER A 107 -10.41 6.34 9.74
C SER A 107 -10.41 7.17 8.46
N HIS A 108 -9.86 6.64 7.35
CA HIS A 108 -9.52 7.42 6.17
C HIS A 108 -9.97 6.82 4.84
N TYR A 109 -10.64 5.67 4.85
CA TYR A 109 -10.97 4.93 3.65
C TYR A 109 -12.46 4.63 3.53
N VAL A 110 -13.07 5.12 2.47
CA VAL A 110 -14.34 4.59 1.93
C VAL A 110 -13.94 3.57 0.86
N PRO A 111 -14.20 2.27 1.04
CA PRO A 111 -13.78 1.28 0.05
C PRO A 111 -14.52 1.51 -1.26
N ALA A 112 -13.78 1.55 -2.36
CA ALA A 112 -14.34 1.38 -3.70
C ALA A 112 -14.94 -0.04 -3.84
N GLU A 113 -15.72 -0.31 -4.88
CA GLU A 113 -16.44 -1.58 -5.08
C GLU A 113 -15.60 -2.85 -4.85
N ASP A 114 -14.31 -2.82 -5.14
CA ASP A 114 -13.37 -3.93 -4.91
C ASP A 114 -12.49 -3.74 -3.66
N GLY A 115 -12.81 -2.78 -2.81
CA GLY A 115 -11.98 -2.41 -1.65
C GLY A 115 -11.80 -3.52 -0.63
N ALA A 116 -12.82 -4.36 -0.42
CA ALA A 116 -12.74 -5.51 0.48
C ALA A 116 -11.74 -6.54 -0.04
N VAL A 117 -11.77 -6.84 -1.33
CA VAL A 117 -10.84 -7.79 -1.97
C VAL A 117 -9.42 -7.25 -1.90
N ARG A 118 -9.19 -5.99 -2.22
CA ARG A 118 -7.88 -5.35 -2.15
C ARG A 118 -7.34 -5.28 -0.73
N LEU A 119 -8.20 -5.01 0.26
CA LEU A 119 -7.82 -5.00 1.65
C LEU A 119 -7.34 -6.38 2.09
N MET A 120 -8.10 -7.42 1.77
CA MET A 120 -7.76 -8.79 2.14
C MET A 120 -6.54 -9.31 1.38
N GLU A 121 -6.36 -8.95 0.11
CA GLU A 121 -5.10 -9.25 -0.61
C GLU A 121 -3.87 -8.74 0.16
N GLY A 122 -3.96 -7.53 0.74
CA GLY A 122 -2.87 -6.94 1.52
C GLY A 122 -2.62 -7.59 2.89
N TYR A 123 -3.63 -8.21 3.48
CA TYR A 123 -3.56 -8.72 4.86
C TYR A 123 -3.70 -10.24 4.97
N LEU A 124 -4.07 -10.91 3.92
CA LEU A 124 -4.43 -12.33 3.94
C LEU A 124 -3.31 -13.21 4.52
N SER A 125 -2.08 -13.02 4.10
CA SER A 125 -0.94 -13.77 4.64
C SER A 125 -0.77 -13.60 6.15
N ARG A 126 -1.06 -12.40 6.66
CA ARG A 126 -0.99 -12.10 8.09
C ARG A 126 -2.16 -12.71 8.85
N LEU A 127 -3.32 -12.81 8.24
CA LEU A 127 -4.48 -13.49 8.82
C LEU A 127 -4.26 -15.01 8.90
N TYR A 128 -3.65 -15.62 7.89
CA TYR A 128 -3.23 -17.02 7.95
C TYR A 128 -2.19 -17.24 9.06
N GLN A 129 -1.18 -16.39 9.15
CA GLN A 129 -0.18 -16.45 10.21
C GLN A 129 -0.84 -16.31 11.60
N LEU A 130 -1.76 -15.37 11.75
CA LEU A 130 -2.51 -15.16 13.00
C LEU A 130 -3.32 -16.40 13.38
N ARG A 131 -4.08 -16.98 12.43
CA ARG A 131 -4.85 -18.19 12.62
C ARG A 131 -3.99 -19.36 13.09
N ASP A 132 -2.87 -19.57 12.41
CA ASP A 132 -1.96 -20.69 12.72
C ASP A 132 -1.33 -20.52 14.11
N GLN A 133 -0.89 -19.32 14.47
CA GLN A 133 -0.36 -19.05 15.81
C GLN A 133 -1.41 -19.20 16.91
N MET A 134 -2.64 -18.76 16.66
CA MET A 134 -3.72 -18.93 17.66
C MET A 134 -4.04 -20.41 17.89
N ARG A 135 -3.99 -21.20 16.82
CA ARG A 135 -4.16 -22.66 16.92
C ARG A 135 -3.01 -23.33 17.67
N GLU A 136 -1.77 -22.99 17.33
CA GLU A 136 -0.59 -23.62 17.93
C GLU A 136 -0.39 -23.24 19.41
N LYS A 137 -0.61 -21.99 19.77
CA LYS A 137 -0.28 -21.47 21.11
C LYS A 137 -1.43 -21.47 22.09
N PHE A 138 -2.64 -21.29 21.59
CA PHE A 138 -3.83 -21.12 22.44
C PHE A 138 -4.93 -22.16 22.15
N GLU A 139 -4.67 -23.11 21.26
CA GLU A 139 -5.62 -24.13 20.83
C GLU A 139 -6.94 -23.55 20.27
N LEU A 140 -6.92 -22.29 19.80
CA LEU A 140 -8.07 -21.61 19.23
C LEU A 140 -8.18 -21.88 17.73
N THR A 141 -9.26 -22.52 17.31
CA THR A 141 -9.56 -22.71 15.88
C THR A 141 -10.44 -21.57 15.39
N LEU A 142 -9.87 -20.69 14.58
CA LEU A 142 -10.46 -19.43 14.15
C LEU A 142 -10.41 -19.29 12.62
N MET A 143 -11.27 -18.43 12.07
CA MET A 143 -11.33 -18.13 10.64
C MET A 143 -11.34 -19.39 9.76
N ARG A 144 -12.26 -20.33 10.08
CA ARG A 144 -12.39 -21.66 9.43
C ARG A 144 -12.61 -21.59 7.92
N ASN A 145 -13.18 -20.48 7.44
CA ASN A 145 -13.58 -20.26 6.06
C ASN A 145 -12.79 -19.14 5.37
N LEU A 146 -11.60 -18.81 5.89
CA LEU A 146 -10.75 -17.75 5.33
C LEU A 146 -10.39 -18.01 3.86
N GLU A 147 -10.40 -19.27 3.44
CA GLU A 147 -10.19 -19.74 2.08
C GLU A 147 -11.32 -19.36 1.13
N GLU A 148 -12.53 -19.19 1.67
CA GLU A 148 -13.72 -18.79 0.90
C GLU A 148 -13.78 -17.28 0.66
N TYR A 149 -12.88 -16.53 1.27
CA TYR A 149 -12.84 -15.08 1.06
C TYR A 149 -12.62 -14.76 -0.42
N PRO A 150 -13.38 -13.80 -0.99
CA PRO A 150 -13.30 -13.50 -2.42
C PRO A 150 -11.91 -12.98 -2.78
N GLN A 151 -11.18 -13.79 -3.48
CA GLN A 151 -9.96 -13.43 -4.20
C GLN A 151 -10.31 -13.43 -5.69
N GLU A 152 -9.45 -12.83 -6.53
CA GLU A 152 -9.52 -13.07 -7.97
C GLU A 152 -9.30 -14.58 -8.22
N LYS A 153 -10.35 -15.37 -8.07
CA LYS A 153 -10.33 -16.79 -8.41
C LYS A 153 -10.42 -16.90 -9.92
N ASN A 154 -9.31 -17.12 -10.56
CA ASN A 154 -9.32 -17.71 -11.89
C ASN A 154 -9.25 -19.23 -11.72
N SER A 155 -10.42 -19.86 -11.63
CA SER A 155 -10.55 -21.31 -11.41
C SER A 155 -9.85 -22.15 -12.48
N GLU A 156 -9.62 -21.59 -13.66
CA GLU A 156 -8.88 -22.25 -14.74
C GLU A 156 -7.38 -22.39 -14.41
N LEU A 157 -6.84 -21.52 -13.56
CA LEU A 157 -5.44 -21.54 -13.14
C LEU A 157 -5.20 -22.29 -11.83
N ASP A 158 -6.24 -22.71 -11.11
CA ASP A 158 -6.09 -23.42 -9.84
C ASP A 158 -5.22 -24.70 -9.99
N PRO A 159 -5.40 -25.55 -11.03
CA PRO A 159 -4.54 -26.71 -11.23
C PRO A 159 -3.06 -26.35 -11.49
N TYR A 160 -2.80 -25.22 -12.13
CA TYR A 160 -1.45 -24.71 -12.34
C TYR A 160 -0.79 -24.30 -11.03
N TYR A 161 -1.50 -23.54 -10.21
CA TYR A 161 -0.99 -23.10 -8.90
C TYR A 161 -0.84 -24.27 -7.92
N GLU A 162 -1.67 -25.30 -8.02
CA GLU A 162 -1.52 -26.52 -7.23
C GLU A 162 -0.19 -27.24 -7.55
N LYS A 163 0.14 -27.38 -8.83
CA LYS A 163 1.42 -27.97 -9.25
C LYS A 163 2.61 -27.15 -8.75
N ILE A 164 2.54 -25.82 -8.83
CA ILE A 164 3.58 -24.93 -8.28
C ILE A 164 3.74 -25.14 -6.76
N TYR A 165 2.65 -25.24 -6.02
CA TYR A 165 2.70 -25.52 -4.59
C TYR A 165 3.45 -26.84 -4.29
N PHE A 166 3.18 -27.90 -5.01
CA PHE A 166 3.88 -29.18 -4.84
C PHE A 166 5.37 -29.09 -5.19
N VAL A 167 5.72 -28.36 -6.23
CA VAL A 167 7.13 -28.10 -6.59
C VAL A 167 7.82 -27.36 -5.44
N LEU A 168 7.24 -26.26 -4.95
CA LEU A 168 7.80 -25.48 -3.84
C LEU A 168 7.99 -26.32 -2.58
N LYS A 169 7.09 -27.27 -2.30
CA LYS A 169 7.20 -28.16 -1.15
C LYS A 169 8.40 -29.11 -1.22
N GLY A 170 8.83 -29.44 -2.41
CA GLY A 170 10.02 -30.27 -2.64
C GLY A 170 11.34 -29.49 -2.59
N ILE A 171 11.31 -28.17 -2.53
CA ILE A 171 12.49 -27.32 -2.53
C ILE A 171 12.96 -27.08 -1.12
N HIS A 172 14.25 -27.32 -0.87
CA HIS A 172 14.90 -26.96 0.38
C HIS A 172 15.27 -25.48 0.37
N LEU A 173 14.70 -24.72 1.30
CA LEU A 173 15.03 -23.31 1.48
C LEU A 173 16.36 -23.20 2.24
N GLU A 174 17.37 -22.61 1.62
CA GLU A 174 18.62 -22.27 2.27
C GLU A 174 18.56 -20.82 2.78
N TYR A 175 18.69 -20.65 4.10
CA TYR A 175 18.77 -19.32 4.69
C TYR A 175 20.21 -18.77 4.63
N GLY A 176 20.38 -17.69 3.90
CA GLY A 176 21.53 -16.80 4.10
C GLY A 176 22.78 -17.06 3.28
N THR A 177 22.79 -18.01 2.35
CA THR A 177 23.87 -18.16 1.37
C THR A 177 23.44 -17.56 0.05
N LYS A 178 24.25 -16.65 -0.46
CA LYS A 178 24.00 -15.93 -1.67
C LYS A 178 25.07 -16.24 -2.69
N HIS A 179 24.66 -16.62 -3.87
CA HIS A 179 25.57 -16.98 -4.96
C HIS A 179 25.57 -15.95 -6.11
N THR A 180 24.48 -15.17 -6.29
CA THR A 180 24.39 -14.18 -7.36
C THR A 180 24.70 -12.76 -6.90
N ASN A 181 25.25 -11.94 -7.78
CA ASN A 181 25.47 -10.50 -7.53
C ASN A 181 24.28 -9.64 -7.97
N ASP A 182 23.32 -10.24 -8.63
CA ASP A 182 22.16 -9.52 -9.17
C ASP A 182 21.21 -9.10 -8.06
N ARG A 183 20.65 -7.90 -8.23
CA ARG A 183 19.65 -7.35 -7.33
C ARG A 183 18.35 -7.16 -8.09
N TYR A 184 17.24 -7.36 -7.37
CA TYR A 184 15.91 -7.28 -7.94
C TYR A 184 15.02 -6.38 -7.10
N TYR A 185 14.11 -5.65 -7.73
CA TYR A 185 12.96 -5.04 -7.08
C TYR A 185 11.76 -5.97 -7.20
N ILE A 186 11.03 -6.13 -6.11
CA ILE A 186 9.70 -6.72 -6.16
C ILE A 186 8.74 -5.63 -6.65
N THR A 187 8.22 -5.80 -7.87
CA THR A 187 7.27 -4.86 -8.49
C THR A 187 5.83 -5.23 -8.21
N ARG A 188 5.56 -6.51 -7.96
CA ARG A 188 4.26 -7.04 -7.55
C ARG A 188 4.47 -8.23 -6.64
N LYS A 189 3.63 -8.34 -5.62
CA LYS A 189 3.58 -9.46 -4.68
C LYS A 189 2.13 -9.90 -4.57
N LYS A 190 1.86 -11.15 -4.84
CA LYS A 190 0.55 -11.76 -4.67
C LYS A 190 0.67 -12.96 -3.74
N TYR A 191 -0.31 -13.12 -2.87
CA TYR A 191 -0.46 -14.34 -2.09
C TYR A 191 -1.44 -15.25 -2.83
N ARG A 192 -1.04 -16.49 -3.05
CA ARG A 192 -1.85 -17.50 -3.71
C ARG A 192 -2.18 -18.59 -2.72
N THR A 193 -3.42 -19.05 -2.74
CA THR A 193 -3.89 -20.17 -1.90
C THR A 193 -4.35 -21.31 -2.76
N VAL A 194 -3.94 -22.51 -2.38
CA VAL A 194 -4.36 -23.76 -3.01
C VAL A 194 -4.72 -24.72 -1.90
N ASN A 195 -5.97 -25.19 -1.85
CA ASN A 195 -6.47 -26.12 -0.83
C ASN A 195 -6.13 -25.69 0.62
N GLY A 196 -6.31 -24.40 0.92
CA GLY A 196 -6.05 -23.83 2.24
C GLY A 196 -4.57 -23.64 2.60
N LYS A 197 -3.65 -23.81 1.64
CA LYS A 197 -2.20 -23.62 1.79
C LYS A 197 -1.73 -22.54 0.87
N GLY A 198 -0.87 -21.67 1.37
CA GLY A 198 -0.47 -20.48 0.64
C GLY A 198 1.00 -20.42 0.29
N PHE A 199 1.27 -19.67 -0.77
CA PHE A 199 2.60 -19.28 -1.20
C PHE A 199 2.54 -17.89 -1.87
N PHE A 200 3.70 -17.30 -2.08
CA PHE A 200 3.80 -16.00 -2.71
C PHE A 200 4.25 -16.11 -4.17
N GLU A 201 3.60 -15.32 -5.01
CA GLU A 201 3.97 -15.05 -6.40
C GLU A 201 4.60 -13.65 -6.45
N TYR A 202 5.85 -13.58 -6.86
CA TYR A 202 6.62 -12.35 -6.99
C TYR A 202 6.83 -11.99 -8.44
N THR A 203 6.49 -10.77 -8.84
CA THR A 203 7.00 -10.19 -10.08
C THR A 203 8.25 -9.41 -9.77
N LEU A 204 9.36 -9.84 -10.29
CA LEU A 204 10.68 -9.28 -10.07
C LEU A 204 11.16 -8.51 -11.31
N SER A 205 11.89 -7.44 -11.09
CA SER A 205 12.66 -6.74 -12.13
C SER A 205 14.09 -6.52 -11.66
N TYR A 206 15.05 -6.49 -12.57
CA TYR A 206 16.41 -6.14 -12.21
C TYR A 206 16.46 -4.74 -11.57
N ALA A 207 17.22 -4.62 -10.49
CA ALA A 207 17.39 -3.35 -9.77
C ALA A 207 18.39 -2.46 -10.52
N GLN A 208 17.90 -1.74 -11.51
CA GLN A 208 18.65 -0.82 -12.37
C GLN A 208 18.10 0.60 -12.24
N GLU A 209 18.76 1.57 -12.83
CA GLU A 209 18.26 2.97 -12.85
C GLU A 209 17.03 3.13 -13.74
N GLU A 210 17.02 2.45 -14.88
CA GLU A 210 15.87 2.38 -15.77
C GLU A 210 15.22 1.02 -15.66
N ILE A 211 13.95 1.01 -15.23
CA ILE A 211 13.16 -0.22 -15.09
C ILE A 211 12.28 -0.34 -16.32
N THR A 212 12.51 -1.39 -17.13
CA THR A 212 11.62 -1.72 -18.24
C THR A 212 10.62 -2.81 -17.81
N LYS A 213 9.43 -2.79 -18.42
CA LYS A 213 8.44 -3.84 -18.17
C LYS A 213 8.85 -5.19 -18.80
N PHE A 214 9.73 -5.14 -19.77
CA PHE A 214 10.19 -6.32 -20.54
C PHE A 214 11.17 -7.18 -19.73
N ASP A 215 11.86 -6.61 -18.76
CA ASP A 215 12.84 -7.32 -17.92
C ASP A 215 12.20 -7.96 -16.68
N ARG A 216 10.87 -8.02 -16.63
CA ARG A 216 10.15 -8.59 -15.51
C ARG A 216 9.95 -10.08 -15.69
N PHE A 217 10.09 -10.81 -14.59
CA PHE A 217 9.79 -12.24 -14.55
C PHE A 217 9.08 -12.60 -13.25
N VAL A 218 8.45 -13.76 -13.23
CA VAL A 218 7.72 -14.27 -12.07
C VAL A 218 8.57 -15.32 -11.35
N ALA A 219 8.55 -15.28 -10.03
CA ALA A 219 9.15 -16.28 -9.18
C ALA A 219 8.24 -16.57 -7.97
N TYR A 220 8.40 -17.75 -7.39
CA TYR A 220 7.53 -18.25 -6.34
C TYR A 220 8.31 -18.59 -5.08
N SER A 221 7.71 -18.41 -3.90
CA SER A 221 8.30 -18.78 -2.62
C SER A 221 7.24 -18.98 -1.53
N PHE A 222 7.55 -19.77 -0.51
CA PHE A 222 6.77 -19.78 0.72
C PHE A 222 7.10 -18.61 1.64
N ASN A 223 8.24 -17.95 1.45
CA ASN A 223 8.66 -16.85 2.31
C ASN A 223 7.92 -15.56 1.97
N ASP A 224 7.50 -14.83 3.00
CA ASP A 224 7.01 -13.45 2.90
C ASP A 224 8.20 -12.49 2.77
N ILE A 225 8.67 -12.28 1.53
CA ILE A 225 9.83 -11.43 1.25
C ILE A 225 9.37 -9.96 1.23
N PRO A 226 10.05 -9.07 1.97
CA PRO A 226 9.74 -7.64 1.97
C PRO A 226 9.93 -7.02 0.59
N ASP A 227 9.00 -6.14 0.18
CA ASP A 227 9.00 -5.49 -1.12
C ASP A 227 9.47 -4.02 -1.08
N ASN A 228 9.94 -3.57 0.06
CA ASN A 228 10.31 -2.17 0.32
C ASN A 228 11.75 -1.80 -0.10
N TYR A 229 12.60 -2.78 -0.33
CA TYR A 229 13.99 -2.60 -0.79
C TYR A 229 14.30 -3.49 -1.98
N SER A 230 15.46 -3.28 -2.60
CA SER A 230 16.01 -4.30 -3.50
C SER A 230 16.48 -5.51 -2.70
N ILE A 231 16.33 -6.67 -3.33
CA ILE A 231 16.71 -7.96 -2.76
C ILE A 231 17.70 -8.66 -3.68
N GLN A 232 18.40 -9.60 -3.15
CA GLN A 232 19.17 -10.59 -3.90
C GLN A 232 18.54 -11.95 -3.65
N CYS A 233 18.35 -12.70 -4.74
CA CYS A 233 17.73 -14.02 -4.69
C CYS A 233 18.57 -15.02 -5.45
N ASP A 234 18.62 -16.25 -4.93
CA ASP A 234 19.02 -17.43 -5.68
C ASP A 234 17.75 -18.19 -6.11
N PHE A 235 17.77 -18.71 -7.31
CA PHE A 235 16.64 -19.38 -7.90
C PHE A 235 16.97 -20.82 -8.23
N ASP A 236 16.03 -21.71 -7.94
CA ASP A 236 15.95 -23.01 -8.56
C ASP A 236 14.96 -22.97 -9.73
N GLN A 237 15.23 -23.72 -10.77
CA GLN A 237 14.35 -23.83 -11.93
C GLN A 237 13.61 -25.17 -11.85
N ALA A 238 12.31 -25.11 -12.00
CA ALA A 238 11.46 -26.29 -12.06
C ALA A 238 10.54 -26.20 -13.25
N ASN A 239 10.06 -27.34 -13.70
CA ASN A 239 9.13 -27.44 -14.80
C ASN A 239 7.76 -27.89 -14.28
N VAL A 240 6.71 -27.24 -14.77
CA VAL A 240 5.32 -27.55 -14.44
C VAL A 240 4.57 -27.80 -15.73
N ASP A 241 4.10 -29.02 -15.93
CA ASP A 241 3.15 -29.32 -17.00
C ASP A 241 1.79 -28.69 -16.70
N PHE A 242 1.27 -27.89 -17.60
CA PHE A 242 -0.06 -27.32 -17.54
C PHE A 242 -0.77 -27.51 -18.89
N ASN A 243 -1.81 -28.32 -18.90
CA ASN A 243 -2.58 -28.66 -20.10
C ASN A 243 -1.72 -29.22 -21.26
N GLY A 244 -0.68 -30.01 -20.94
CA GLY A 244 0.23 -30.58 -21.91
C GLY A 244 1.31 -29.62 -22.41
N VAL A 245 1.46 -28.47 -21.77
CA VAL A 245 2.54 -27.51 -22.02
C VAL A 245 3.45 -27.45 -20.80
N ASP A 246 4.72 -27.72 -21.01
CA ASP A 246 5.75 -27.56 -19.97
C ASP A 246 6.09 -26.09 -19.79
N ILE A 247 5.88 -25.60 -18.58
CA ILE A 247 6.16 -24.22 -18.20
C ILE A 247 7.32 -24.18 -17.20
N ASP A 248 8.38 -23.50 -17.59
CA ASP A 248 9.52 -23.25 -16.70
C ASP A 248 9.14 -22.20 -15.65
N ILE A 249 9.27 -22.56 -14.39
CA ILE A 249 9.06 -21.67 -13.26
C ILE A 249 10.34 -21.44 -12.48
N LYS A 250 10.46 -20.26 -11.85
CA LYS A 250 11.55 -19.94 -10.94
C LYS A 250 11.06 -19.99 -9.50
N CYS A 251 11.78 -20.72 -8.66
CA CYS A 251 11.51 -20.83 -7.25
C CYS A 251 12.63 -20.14 -6.47
N ILE A 252 12.30 -19.22 -5.58
CA ILE A 252 13.28 -18.53 -4.74
C ILE A 252 13.69 -19.49 -3.62
N ILE A 253 14.94 -19.93 -3.64
CA ILE A 253 15.52 -20.84 -2.65
C ILE A 253 16.26 -20.10 -1.53
N ALA A 254 16.83 -18.94 -1.82
CA ALA A 254 17.46 -18.06 -0.84
C ALA A 254 17.21 -16.60 -1.21
N TRP A 255 17.15 -15.74 -0.19
CA TRP A 255 17.01 -14.30 -0.42
C TRP A 255 17.64 -13.49 0.73
N ASN A 256 18.04 -12.28 0.40
CA ASN A 256 18.48 -11.28 1.35
C ASN A 256 18.05 -9.89 0.88
N ILE A 257 17.77 -8.99 1.82
CA ILE A 257 17.69 -7.57 1.51
C ILE A 257 19.09 -7.13 1.05
N SER A 258 19.12 -6.37 -0.03
CA SER A 258 20.35 -5.84 -0.60
C SER A 258 20.10 -4.48 -1.25
N ILE A 259 19.95 -3.46 -0.41
CA ILE A 259 19.79 -2.06 -0.85
C ILE A 259 20.99 -1.71 -1.74
N ARG A 260 20.73 -1.11 -2.91
CA ARG A 260 21.82 -0.71 -3.79
C ARG A 260 22.69 0.36 -3.11
N PRO A 261 24.02 0.25 -3.17
CA PRO A 261 24.90 1.28 -2.62
C PRO A 261 24.55 2.70 -3.06
N CYS A 262 24.21 2.89 -4.34
CA CYS A 262 23.80 4.19 -4.87
C CYS A 262 22.49 4.74 -4.27
N GLU A 263 21.62 3.90 -3.73
CA GLU A 263 20.40 4.33 -3.05
C GLU A 263 20.73 4.89 -1.66
N LEU A 264 21.63 4.25 -0.92
CA LEU A 264 22.16 4.78 0.34
C LEU A 264 22.97 6.07 0.12
N GLU A 265 23.76 6.14 -0.95
CA GLU A 265 24.49 7.36 -1.36
C GLU A 265 23.51 8.51 -1.68
N LYS A 266 22.40 8.21 -2.36
CA LYS A 266 21.35 9.20 -2.64
C LYS A 266 20.66 9.68 -1.36
N LEU A 267 20.39 8.78 -0.39
CA LEU A 267 19.89 9.19 0.92
C LEU A 267 20.86 10.11 1.64
N ALA A 268 22.15 9.79 1.63
CA ALA A 268 23.19 10.67 2.17
C ALA A 268 23.22 12.02 1.43
N ALA A 269 23.10 12.02 0.12
CA ALA A 269 23.08 13.24 -0.70
C ALA A 269 21.85 14.13 -0.39
N ILE A 270 20.66 13.53 -0.15
CA ILE A 270 19.47 14.26 0.33
C ILE A 270 19.79 14.99 1.64
N CYS A 271 20.54 14.37 2.52
CA CYS A 271 20.98 14.95 3.79
C CYS A 271 22.17 15.92 3.66
N GLY A 272 22.70 16.12 2.48
CA GLY A 272 23.82 17.03 2.22
C GLY A 272 25.21 16.40 2.44
N TYR A 273 25.28 15.07 2.53
CA TYR A 273 26.55 14.35 2.65
C TYR A 273 26.95 13.73 1.30
N ASP A 274 28.24 13.87 0.98
CA ASP A 274 28.86 13.16 -0.14
C ASP A 274 29.53 11.89 0.40
N ASP A 275 28.83 10.76 0.35
CA ASP A 275 29.31 9.46 0.80
C ASP A 275 29.46 8.50 -0.38
N ARG A 276 30.38 7.56 -0.23
CA ARG A 276 30.53 6.41 -1.13
C ARG A 276 30.32 5.14 -0.33
N VAL A 277 29.26 4.44 -0.64
CA VAL A 277 28.91 3.19 0.01
C VAL A 277 29.46 2.01 -0.78
N ARG A 278 30.24 1.18 -0.11
CA ARG A 278 30.83 -0.01 -0.73
C ARG A 278 30.09 -1.27 -0.23
N SER A 279 29.60 -2.07 -1.18
CA SER A 279 28.86 -3.31 -0.88
C SER A 279 29.70 -4.40 -0.20
N ASP A 280 31.03 -4.32 -0.31
CA ASP A 280 31.97 -5.23 0.34
C ASP A 280 32.35 -4.81 1.78
N SER A 281 31.96 -3.61 2.21
CA SER A 281 32.26 -3.10 3.55
C SER A 281 31.53 -3.85 4.66
N ALA A 282 32.14 -3.87 5.84
CA ALA A 282 31.61 -4.58 7.01
C ALA A 282 30.25 -4.01 7.45
N TYR A 283 30.15 -2.66 7.53
CA TYR A 283 28.91 -1.98 7.92
C TYR A 283 27.76 -2.23 6.93
N TYR A 284 28.04 -2.24 5.61
CA TYR A 284 27.00 -2.54 4.62
C TYR A 284 26.50 -3.98 4.79
N LYS A 285 27.39 -4.94 4.91
CA LYS A 285 27.03 -6.35 5.14
C LYS A 285 26.27 -6.56 6.45
N ALA A 286 26.67 -5.85 7.51
CA ALA A 286 25.97 -5.88 8.79
C ALA A 286 24.54 -5.33 8.67
N LEU A 287 24.38 -4.18 8.01
CA LEU A 287 23.08 -3.57 7.76
C LEU A 287 22.16 -4.49 6.93
N MET A 288 22.65 -5.03 5.81
CA MET A 288 21.83 -5.93 4.97
C MET A 288 21.43 -7.21 5.73
N ARG A 289 22.33 -7.76 6.49
CA ARG A 289 22.06 -8.95 7.33
C ARG A 289 21.03 -8.64 8.42
N PHE A 290 21.16 -7.50 9.07
CA PHE A 290 20.22 -7.07 10.10
C PHE A 290 18.82 -6.92 9.54
N LEU A 291 18.65 -6.15 8.47
CA LEU A 291 17.35 -5.93 7.83
C LEU A 291 16.70 -7.25 7.34
N SER A 292 17.52 -8.17 6.81
CA SER A 292 17.02 -9.47 6.33
C SER A 292 16.53 -10.38 7.45
N ARG A 293 17.13 -10.29 8.66
CA ARG A 293 16.83 -11.20 9.78
C ARG A 293 15.80 -10.64 10.73
N SER A 294 15.83 -9.33 10.99
CA SER A 294 14.93 -8.70 11.96
C SER A 294 13.52 -8.48 11.40
N GLY A 295 13.36 -8.42 10.08
CA GLY A 295 12.13 -7.96 9.43
C GLY A 295 11.85 -6.47 9.61
N MET A 296 12.78 -5.74 10.23
CA MET A 296 12.72 -4.28 10.38
C MET A 296 13.09 -3.59 9.07
N ASN A 297 12.66 -2.36 8.92
CA ASN A 297 13.11 -1.46 7.86
C ASN A 297 13.99 -0.33 8.44
N LEU A 298 14.56 0.51 7.59
CA LEU A 298 15.41 1.62 8.06
C LEU A 298 14.64 2.62 8.91
N LEU A 299 13.36 2.83 8.64
CA LEU A 299 12.53 3.72 9.44
C LEU A 299 12.31 3.16 10.85
N ASP A 300 12.12 1.85 11.01
CA ASP A 300 11.99 1.21 12.33
C ASP A 300 13.26 1.43 13.17
N ILE A 301 14.44 1.32 12.56
CA ILE A 301 15.72 1.61 13.24
C ILE A 301 15.79 3.08 13.67
N ILE A 302 15.40 4.01 12.78
CA ILE A 302 15.43 5.44 13.03
C ILE A 302 14.45 5.85 14.13
N LEU A 303 13.29 5.20 14.20
CA LEU A 303 12.24 5.48 15.18
C LEU A 303 12.44 4.77 16.52
N ALA A 304 13.41 3.88 16.64
CA ALA A 304 13.73 3.21 17.89
C ALA A 304 13.99 4.23 19.02
N ASP A 305 13.78 3.86 20.25
CA ASP A 305 14.18 4.75 21.37
C ASP A 305 15.71 4.97 21.40
N ASN A 306 16.18 5.86 22.24
CA ASN A 306 17.60 6.24 22.23
C ASN A 306 18.53 5.08 22.60
N GLU A 307 18.11 4.20 23.52
CA GLU A 307 18.92 3.09 23.98
C GLU A 307 19.02 2.03 22.88
N ASP A 308 17.91 1.65 22.30
CA ASP A 308 17.85 0.68 21.19
C ASP A 308 18.55 1.22 19.93
N TYR A 309 18.40 2.51 19.62
CA TYR A 309 19.06 3.14 18.48
C TYR A 309 20.59 3.03 18.60
N GLU A 310 21.18 3.35 19.76
CA GLU A 310 22.61 3.21 19.97
C GLU A 310 23.10 1.74 19.87
N ILE A 311 22.29 0.81 20.38
CA ILE A 311 22.57 -0.63 20.21
C ILE A 311 22.58 -1.00 18.72
N TYR A 312 21.60 -0.52 17.95
CA TYR A 312 21.54 -0.80 16.51
C TYR A 312 22.72 -0.18 15.76
N ILE A 313 23.09 1.08 16.04
CA ILE A 313 24.26 1.72 15.43
C ILE A 313 25.54 0.90 15.65
N GLN A 314 25.74 0.36 16.86
CA GLN A 314 26.87 -0.51 17.17
C GLN A 314 26.78 -1.86 16.43
N GLN A 315 25.64 -2.53 16.46
CA GLN A 315 25.43 -3.81 15.77
C GLN A 315 25.61 -3.69 14.25
N LEU A 316 25.23 -2.56 13.69
CA LEU A 316 25.34 -2.24 12.27
C LEU A 316 26.75 -1.79 11.88
N GLU A 317 27.66 -1.68 12.84
CA GLU A 317 29.05 -1.21 12.63
C GLU A 317 29.11 0.18 11.94
N LEU A 318 28.08 1.01 12.12
CA LEU A 318 28.00 2.32 11.48
C LEU A 318 29.04 3.30 12.00
N ASP A 319 29.59 3.06 13.17
CA ASP A 319 30.74 3.81 13.69
C ASP A 319 31.98 3.74 12.78
N LYS A 320 32.05 2.72 11.94
CA LYS A 320 33.11 2.55 10.94
C LYS A 320 32.89 3.41 9.69
N ASN A 321 31.69 4.00 9.51
CA ASN A 321 31.39 4.95 8.45
C ASN A 321 30.69 6.19 9.01
N ILE A 322 31.48 7.18 9.38
CA ILE A 322 31.01 8.43 10.00
C ILE A 322 29.97 9.15 9.13
N LYS A 323 30.10 9.14 7.81
CA LYS A 323 29.17 9.84 6.92
C LYS A 323 27.79 9.17 6.91
N LEU A 324 27.73 7.85 6.81
CA LEU A 324 26.45 7.12 6.85
C LEU A 324 25.83 7.20 8.24
N LYS A 325 26.63 7.13 9.31
CA LYS A 325 26.17 7.38 10.69
C LYS A 325 25.55 8.77 10.81
N ASN A 326 26.25 9.82 10.39
CA ASN A 326 25.75 11.19 10.42
C ASN A 326 24.48 11.36 9.56
N THR A 327 24.37 10.61 8.46
CA THR A 327 23.13 10.59 7.66
C THR A 327 21.96 10.06 8.47
N PHE A 328 22.13 8.94 9.16
CA PHE A 328 21.08 8.34 9.99
C PHE A 328 20.72 9.23 11.19
N GLU A 329 21.71 9.82 11.84
CA GLU A 329 21.50 10.77 12.93
C GLU A 329 20.72 12.01 12.46
N LYS A 330 21.08 12.55 11.28
CA LYS A 330 20.37 13.69 10.71
C LYS A 330 18.93 13.35 10.30
N VAL A 331 18.72 12.19 9.70
CA VAL A 331 17.38 11.70 9.37
C VAL A 331 16.54 11.54 10.65
N ARG A 332 17.15 10.94 11.69
CA ARG A 332 16.50 10.77 13.00
C ARG A 332 16.13 12.12 13.64
N ASP A 333 17.05 13.06 13.67
CA ASP A 333 16.82 14.41 14.21
C ASP A 333 15.68 15.14 13.50
N ILE A 334 15.56 14.95 12.17
CA ILE A 334 14.48 15.56 11.40
C ILE A 334 13.14 14.85 11.66
N ILE A 335 13.14 13.52 11.68
CA ILE A 335 11.90 12.74 11.83
C ILE A 335 11.34 12.88 13.25
N ILE A 336 12.18 12.70 14.28
CA ILE A 336 11.75 12.80 15.69
C ILE A 336 11.42 14.24 16.08
N GLY A 337 12.17 15.19 15.52
CA GLY A 337 11.93 16.62 15.73
C GLY A 337 10.78 17.19 14.92
N GLU A 338 10.05 16.37 14.16
CA GLU A 338 8.94 16.79 13.27
C GLU A 338 9.30 18.00 12.40
N LYS A 339 10.56 18.03 11.96
CA LYS A 339 11.08 19.15 11.15
C LYS A 339 10.59 19.03 9.70
N PRO A 340 10.60 20.13 8.93
CA PRO A 340 10.26 20.11 7.51
C PRO A 340 11.02 19.01 6.75
N GLY A 341 10.29 18.19 5.97
CA GLY A 341 10.81 17.04 5.25
C GLY A 341 10.72 15.71 6.01
N SER A 342 10.20 15.71 7.25
CA SER A 342 10.12 14.50 8.09
C SER A 342 9.32 13.38 7.43
N ASN A 343 8.15 13.67 6.88
CA ASN A 343 7.31 12.67 6.22
C ASN A 343 7.93 12.12 4.93
N ILE A 344 8.64 12.97 4.19
CA ILE A 344 9.36 12.54 2.99
C ILE A 344 10.51 11.60 3.36
N LEU A 345 11.24 11.91 4.43
CA LEU A 345 12.30 11.03 4.93
C LEU A 345 11.75 9.73 5.52
N ARG A 346 10.60 9.75 6.20
CA ARG A 346 9.88 8.54 6.63
C ARG A 346 9.58 7.64 5.43
N TYR A 347 9.06 8.21 4.36
CA TYR A 347 8.76 7.45 3.15
C TYR A 347 10.01 6.90 2.47
N ILE A 348 11.05 7.72 2.30
CA ILE A 348 12.31 7.30 1.68
C ILE A 348 12.97 6.18 2.49
N THR A 349 13.02 6.28 3.81
CA THR A 349 13.65 5.27 4.65
C THR A 349 12.84 3.98 4.75
N ALA A 350 11.51 4.08 4.72
CA ALA A 350 10.66 2.90 4.65
C ALA A 350 10.74 2.18 3.31
N TYR A 351 10.99 2.91 2.20
CA TYR A 351 11.00 2.40 0.82
C TYR A 351 12.20 2.93 0.03
N LEU A 352 13.39 2.57 0.43
CA LEU A 352 14.62 3.04 -0.24
C LEU A 352 14.84 2.28 -1.55
N LYS A 353 14.13 2.72 -2.59
CA LYS A 353 14.21 2.23 -3.97
C LYS A 353 14.55 3.35 -4.93
N ASN A 354 15.10 3.01 -6.07
CA ASN A 354 15.51 4.00 -7.05
C ASN A 354 14.37 4.91 -7.53
N ASP A 355 13.17 4.38 -7.76
CA ASP A 355 11.99 5.14 -8.15
C ASP A 355 11.60 6.16 -7.08
N VAL A 356 11.56 5.72 -5.82
CA VAL A 356 11.23 6.57 -4.66
C VAL A 356 12.24 7.70 -4.52
N VAL A 357 13.52 7.37 -4.50
CA VAL A 357 14.59 8.36 -4.30
C VAL A 357 14.65 9.35 -5.47
N ARG A 358 14.51 8.87 -6.71
CA ARG A 358 14.49 9.71 -7.91
C ARG A 358 13.32 10.71 -7.89
N ASP A 359 12.16 10.27 -7.45
CA ASP A 359 10.98 11.13 -7.40
C ASP A 359 11.12 12.23 -6.35
N GLN A 360 11.80 11.96 -5.24
CA GLN A 360 12.02 12.93 -4.17
C GLN A 360 13.28 13.82 -4.39
N LEU A 361 14.28 13.33 -5.12
CA LEU A 361 15.55 14.04 -5.30
C LEU A 361 15.40 15.21 -6.28
N SER A 362 15.82 16.40 -5.86
CA SER A 362 15.92 17.57 -6.74
C SER A 362 17.30 17.71 -7.37
N ASP A 363 17.39 18.49 -8.45
CA ASP A 363 18.66 19.04 -8.89
C ASP A 363 19.27 19.90 -7.78
N ARG A 364 20.53 19.64 -7.48
CA ARG A 364 21.28 20.22 -6.34
C ARG A 364 21.34 21.75 -6.33
N SER A 365 20.96 22.41 -7.41
CA SER A 365 21.24 23.83 -7.57
C SER A 365 20.26 24.80 -6.90
N ASN A 366 19.00 24.41 -6.62
CA ASN A 366 17.98 25.40 -6.25
C ASN A 366 17.04 25.04 -5.11
N ASN A 367 17.11 23.85 -4.51
CA ASN A 367 16.00 23.38 -3.67
C ASN A 367 16.46 22.89 -2.31
N ARG A 368 16.78 23.86 -1.43
CA ARG A 368 16.97 23.57 0.00
C ARG A 368 15.68 23.83 0.74
N VAL A 369 15.13 22.77 1.31
CA VAL A 369 14.21 22.93 2.40
C VAL A 369 14.88 22.42 3.65
N SER A 370 15.07 23.30 4.61
CA SER A 370 15.55 22.93 5.95
C SER A 370 16.74 21.97 5.95
N TYR A 371 17.71 22.20 5.09
CA TYR A 371 18.93 21.37 4.94
C TYR A 371 18.78 20.09 4.09
N LEU A 372 17.63 19.84 3.49
CA LEU A 372 17.41 18.69 2.62
C LEU A 372 17.45 19.10 1.15
N TYR A 373 18.00 18.21 0.31
CA TYR A 373 17.99 18.36 -1.13
C TYR A 373 16.82 17.57 -1.72
N LEU A 374 15.62 18.14 -1.63
CA LEU A 374 14.37 17.56 -2.11
C LEU A 374 13.77 18.43 -3.23
N LYS A 375 12.88 17.85 -4.05
CA LYS A 375 12.18 18.62 -5.09
C LYS A 375 11.26 19.66 -4.49
N ASN A 376 11.24 20.87 -5.04
CA ASN A 376 10.37 21.96 -4.60
C ASN A 376 8.88 21.60 -4.57
N GLU A 377 8.46 20.76 -5.51
CA GLU A 377 7.05 20.34 -5.61
C GLU A 377 6.65 19.33 -4.54
N ALA A 378 7.63 18.69 -3.92
CA ALA A 378 7.39 17.76 -2.82
C ALA A 378 7.28 18.45 -1.46
N ILE A 379 7.87 19.61 -1.41
CA ILE A 379 7.95 20.39 -0.22
C ILE A 379 7.08 21.54 -0.43
N PRO A 380 6.70 21.97 0.45
CA PRO A 380 6.11 22.01 1.67
C PRO A 380 4.70 21.98 1.70
N PHE A 381 4.31 21.56 0.99
CA PHE A 381 3.04 21.21 0.86
C PHE A 381 2.89 19.98 1.70
N ASP A 382 2.78 20.22 2.92
CA ASP A 382 2.50 19.28 3.99
C ASP A 382 3.49 18.13 4.09
N GLU A 383 4.69 18.33 3.54
CA GLU A 383 5.71 17.31 3.62
C GLU A 383 5.31 15.96 3.02
N MET A 384 4.31 15.97 2.15
CA MET A 384 3.85 14.76 1.48
C MET A 384 4.90 14.28 0.49
N PRO A 385 5.25 13.01 0.47
CA PRO A 385 6.13 12.45 -0.55
C PRO A 385 5.65 12.80 -1.95
N TYR A 386 6.56 13.29 -2.78
CA TYR A 386 6.26 13.72 -4.13
C TYR A 386 5.92 12.51 -5.02
N ALA A 387 4.83 12.64 -5.78
CA ALA A 387 4.54 11.77 -6.91
C ALA A 387 4.80 12.54 -8.20
N SER A 388 5.50 11.93 -9.15
CA SER A 388 5.93 12.56 -10.40
C SER A 388 4.80 13.08 -11.29
N SER A 389 3.56 12.68 -11.00
CA SER A 389 2.36 13.08 -11.70
C SER A 389 1.29 13.58 -10.74
N LEU A 390 0.65 14.70 -11.09
CA LEU A 390 -0.51 15.24 -10.38
C LEU A 390 -1.74 14.30 -10.46
N TYR A 391 -1.82 13.52 -11.50
CA TYR A 391 -3.06 12.88 -11.90
C TYR A 391 -3.07 11.37 -11.80
N GLY A 392 -1.98 10.71 -12.08
CA GLY A 392 -2.00 9.27 -12.30
C GLY A 392 -1.09 8.46 -11.39
N HIS A 393 -0.25 9.11 -10.59
CA HIS A 393 0.79 8.41 -9.84
C HIS A 393 0.77 8.85 -8.38
N ASN A 394 -0.42 8.98 -7.81
CA ASN A 394 -0.55 9.11 -6.37
C ASN A 394 0.08 7.90 -5.70
N LEU A 395 0.86 8.15 -4.67
CA LEU A 395 1.45 7.07 -3.90
C LEU A 395 0.33 6.18 -3.33
N PRO A 396 0.49 4.85 -3.38
CA PRO A 396 -0.49 3.95 -2.80
C PRO A 396 -0.72 4.28 -1.33
N LYS A 397 -1.97 4.47 -0.91
CA LYS A 397 -2.33 4.71 0.50
C LYS A 397 -1.66 3.69 1.42
N SER A 398 -1.65 2.42 1.04
CA SER A 398 -1.02 1.35 1.82
C SER A 398 0.47 1.57 2.08
N ARG A 399 1.20 2.26 1.20
CA ARG A 399 2.59 2.64 1.45
C ARG A 399 2.69 3.83 2.40
N LEU A 400 1.88 4.87 2.18
CA LEU A 400 1.85 6.04 3.06
C LEU A 400 1.49 5.64 4.49
N HIS A 401 0.49 4.81 4.67
CA HIS A 401 0.06 4.31 5.97
C HIS A 401 1.13 3.52 6.74
N LYS A 402 2.06 2.91 6.05
CA LYS A 402 3.15 2.16 6.70
C LYS A 402 4.28 3.05 7.19
N CYS A 403 4.38 4.28 6.73
CA CYS A 403 5.52 5.14 7.03
C CYS A 403 5.17 6.51 7.63
N LEU A 404 3.97 7.05 7.35
CA LEU A 404 3.59 8.37 7.85
C LEU A 404 2.78 8.29 9.15
N GLU A 405 2.90 9.31 9.98
CA GLU A 405 2.03 9.50 11.13
C GLU A 405 0.73 10.18 10.70
N ILE A 406 -0.39 9.57 11.06
CA ILE A 406 -1.70 10.00 10.57
C ILE A 406 -2.14 11.30 11.21
N TYR A 407 -1.95 11.40 12.52
CA TYR A 407 -2.53 12.50 13.32
C TYR A 407 -2.06 13.89 12.90
N ASN A 408 -0.89 13.98 12.25
CA ASN A 408 -0.36 15.25 11.78
C ASN A 408 -0.62 15.50 10.29
N CYS A 409 -1.09 14.49 9.55
CA CYS A 409 -1.19 14.50 8.09
C CYS A 409 -2.61 14.18 7.57
N GLU A 410 -3.65 14.28 8.40
CA GLU A 410 -5.04 13.96 8.01
C GLU A 410 -5.48 14.70 6.76
N HIS A 411 -5.21 15.99 6.70
CA HIS A 411 -5.50 16.82 5.52
C HIS A 411 -4.83 16.33 4.24
N GLN A 412 -3.66 15.71 4.33
CA GLN A 412 -2.97 15.11 3.19
C GLN A 412 -3.59 13.79 2.77
N TYR A 413 -4.04 12.99 3.74
CA TYR A 413 -4.77 11.77 3.45
C TYR A 413 -6.10 12.06 2.78
N VAL A 414 -6.81 13.08 3.24
CA VAL A 414 -8.05 13.55 2.58
C VAL A 414 -7.75 13.98 1.15
N SER A 415 -6.69 14.76 0.93
CA SER A 415 -6.29 15.16 -0.42
C SER A 415 -5.93 13.96 -1.31
N ALA A 416 -5.14 13.03 -0.78
CA ALA A 416 -4.76 11.81 -1.51
C ALA A 416 -5.99 10.94 -1.82
N MET A 417 -6.95 10.84 -0.88
CA MET A 417 -8.21 10.15 -1.07
C MET A 417 -9.01 10.77 -2.21
N VAL A 418 -9.25 12.09 -2.17
CA VAL A 418 -10.04 12.78 -3.19
C VAL A 418 -9.41 12.63 -4.57
N ASN A 419 -8.10 12.82 -4.69
CA ASN A 419 -7.40 12.66 -5.96
C ASN A 419 -7.50 11.23 -6.51
N ARG A 420 -7.33 10.24 -5.65
CA ARG A 420 -7.35 8.83 -6.04
C ARG A 420 -8.75 8.39 -6.42
N GLU A 421 -9.73 8.72 -5.60
CA GLU A 421 -11.12 8.36 -5.85
C GLU A 421 -11.61 8.96 -7.17
N ALA A 422 -11.33 10.24 -7.40
CA ALA A 422 -11.65 10.90 -8.66
C ALA A 422 -11.00 10.21 -9.87
N TYR A 423 -9.74 9.74 -9.72
CA TYR A 423 -9.03 9.04 -10.79
C TYR A 423 -9.51 7.60 -11.00
N ASP A 424 -9.63 6.81 -9.92
CA ASP A 424 -9.99 5.39 -10.00
C ASP A 424 -11.45 5.20 -10.47
N SER A 425 -12.36 6.09 -10.04
CA SER A 425 -13.77 6.03 -10.38
C SER A 425 -14.14 6.83 -11.64
N ASN A 426 -13.18 7.53 -12.25
CA ASN A 426 -13.41 8.46 -13.37
C ASN A 426 -14.53 9.47 -13.09
N THR A 427 -14.66 9.93 -11.86
CA THR A 427 -15.67 10.89 -11.42
C THR A 427 -15.03 12.23 -11.09
N LEU A 428 -15.72 13.31 -11.40
CA LEU A 428 -15.27 14.65 -11.01
C LEU A 428 -15.46 14.89 -9.51
N TYR A 429 -16.53 14.36 -8.95
CA TYR A 429 -16.97 14.62 -7.59
C TYR A 429 -16.86 13.37 -6.72
N VAL A 430 -16.22 13.52 -5.57
CA VAL A 430 -16.10 12.47 -4.55
C VAL A 430 -17.12 12.76 -3.46
N THR A 431 -18.10 11.87 -3.32
CA THR A 431 -19.16 12.02 -2.30
C THR A 431 -18.63 11.61 -0.93
N VAL A 432 -18.87 12.42 0.07
CA VAL A 432 -18.54 12.14 1.48
C VAL A 432 -19.81 12.04 2.32
N ASP A 433 -19.69 11.32 3.47
CA ASP A 433 -20.81 11.23 4.40
C ASP A 433 -21.15 12.60 4.97
N GLU A 434 -22.43 12.96 4.90
CA GLU A 434 -22.94 14.24 5.43
C GLU A 434 -22.64 14.41 6.92
N ASN A 435 -22.61 13.33 7.69
CA ASN A 435 -22.27 13.37 9.11
C ASN A 435 -20.78 13.68 9.39
N GLN A 436 -19.93 13.56 8.37
CA GLN A 436 -18.49 13.82 8.44
C GLN A 436 -18.09 15.07 7.63
N LEU A 437 -19.06 15.80 7.09
CA LEU A 437 -18.81 16.92 6.20
C LEU A 437 -17.94 18.00 6.85
N ASP A 438 -18.23 18.36 8.10
CA ASP A 438 -17.45 19.37 8.85
C ASP A 438 -15.97 18.94 9.02
N TYR A 439 -15.74 17.65 9.26
CA TYR A 439 -14.38 17.10 9.34
C TYR A 439 -13.66 17.24 7.98
N TYR A 440 -14.29 16.83 6.90
CA TYR A 440 -13.66 16.93 5.58
C TYR A 440 -13.43 18.39 5.16
N GLN A 441 -14.34 19.29 5.46
CA GLN A 441 -14.17 20.72 5.19
C GLN A 441 -12.99 21.29 5.95
N TYR A 442 -12.86 20.99 7.23
CA TYR A 442 -11.73 21.42 8.05
C TYR A 442 -10.40 20.93 7.48
N GLU A 443 -10.30 19.65 7.14
CA GLU A 443 -9.07 19.07 6.60
C GLU A 443 -8.74 19.61 5.20
N VAL A 444 -9.75 19.85 4.38
CA VAL A 444 -9.59 20.50 3.05
C VAL A 444 -9.10 21.94 3.20
N GLU A 445 -9.65 22.70 4.13
CA GLU A 445 -9.18 24.07 4.38
C GLU A 445 -7.72 24.08 4.85
N LYS A 446 -7.37 23.22 5.79
CA LYS A 446 -6.00 23.04 6.27
C LYS A 446 -5.05 22.64 5.13
N PHE A 447 -5.46 21.71 4.27
CA PHE A 447 -4.71 21.33 3.09
C PHE A 447 -4.49 22.52 2.15
N ASN A 448 -5.56 23.25 1.81
CA ASN A 448 -5.49 24.37 0.90
C ASN A 448 -4.65 25.55 1.42
N GLN A 449 -4.64 25.79 2.75
CA GLN A 449 -3.83 26.83 3.39
C GLN A 449 -2.32 26.53 3.29
N ASN A 450 -1.97 25.26 3.24
CA ASN A 450 -0.57 24.82 3.16
C ASN A 450 -0.04 24.76 1.72
N LEU A 451 -0.88 25.00 0.71
CA LEU A 451 -0.44 25.04 -0.68
C LEU A 451 0.41 26.28 -1.00
N TYR A 452 1.55 26.06 -1.62
CA TYR A 452 2.37 27.18 -2.12
C TYR A 452 1.68 27.96 -3.25
N GLU A 453 2.10 29.19 -3.42
CA GLU A 453 1.60 30.08 -4.46
C GLU A 453 1.97 29.65 -5.90
N SER A 454 2.80 28.63 -6.08
CA SER A 454 3.15 28.16 -7.42
C SER A 454 1.91 27.61 -8.16
N THR A 455 1.86 27.86 -9.46
CA THR A 455 0.72 27.43 -10.31
C THR A 455 0.41 25.94 -10.17
N LYS A 456 1.46 25.09 -10.14
CA LYS A 456 1.27 23.64 -9.98
C LYS A 456 0.65 23.25 -8.66
N GLN A 457 1.01 23.93 -7.58
CA GLN A 457 0.45 23.69 -6.26
C GLN A 457 -1.02 24.14 -6.20
N GLN A 458 -1.33 25.31 -6.74
CA GLN A 458 -2.69 25.85 -6.77
C GLN A 458 -3.66 24.98 -7.60
N LEU A 459 -3.18 24.26 -8.60
CA LEU A 459 -3.96 23.29 -9.35
C LEU A 459 -4.43 22.09 -8.51
N ARG A 460 -3.78 21.82 -7.38
CA ARG A 460 -4.15 20.71 -6.46
C ARG A 460 -5.24 21.10 -5.46
N LYS A 461 -5.66 22.34 -5.46
CA LYS A 461 -6.68 22.85 -4.55
C LYS A 461 -7.93 21.97 -4.59
N ILE A 462 -8.45 21.64 -3.42
CA ILE A 462 -9.69 20.90 -3.28
C ILE A 462 -10.78 21.89 -2.91
N GLU A 463 -11.91 21.78 -3.55
CA GLU A 463 -13.09 22.58 -3.28
C GLU A 463 -14.26 21.68 -2.87
N THR A 464 -15.22 22.26 -2.16
CA THR A 464 -16.41 21.57 -1.66
C THR A 464 -17.65 22.09 -2.36
N PHE A 465 -18.55 21.20 -2.73
CA PHE A 465 -19.86 21.52 -3.22
C PHE A 465 -20.89 20.58 -2.60
N THR A 466 -21.73 21.10 -1.73
CA THR A 466 -22.62 20.31 -0.86
C THR A 466 -21.84 19.27 -0.06
N ASN A 467 -22.13 17.97 -0.22
CA ASN A 467 -21.38 16.86 0.38
C ASN A 467 -20.38 16.22 -0.61
N HIS A 468 -19.90 16.99 -1.60
CA HIS A 468 -18.96 16.52 -2.60
C HIS A 468 -17.65 17.30 -2.50
N LEU A 469 -16.55 16.58 -2.65
CA LEU A 469 -15.20 17.15 -2.76
C LEU A 469 -14.70 16.97 -4.19
N TYR A 470 -13.96 17.93 -4.70
CA TYR A 470 -13.36 17.83 -6.03
C TYR A 470 -12.06 18.61 -6.14
N VAL A 471 -11.18 18.12 -7.02
CA VAL A 471 -9.94 18.82 -7.33
C VAL A 471 -10.25 19.94 -8.31
N LYS A 472 -9.92 21.17 -7.95
CA LYS A 472 -10.20 22.37 -8.77
C LYS A 472 -9.73 22.22 -10.21
N ASN A 473 -8.55 21.68 -10.42
CA ASN A 473 -8.02 21.51 -11.76
C ASN A 473 -8.84 20.55 -12.62
N TYR A 474 -9.36 19.46 -12.05
CA TYR A 474 -10.25 18.54 -12.80
C TYR A 474 -11.54 19.23 -13.22
N TYR A 475 -12.08 20.05 -12.31
CA TYR A 475 -13.27 20.86 -12.62
C TYR A 475 -13.01 21.83 -13.76
N GLU A 476 -11.92 22.62 -13.72
CA GLU A 476 -11.59 23.60 -14.75
C GLU A 476 -11.34 22.94 -16.12
N ILE A 477 -10.64 21.79 -16.13
CA ILE A 477 -10.44 21.01 -17.36
C ILE A 477 -11.78 20.51 -17.90
N THR A 478 -12.60 19.90 -17.05
CA THR A 478 -13.92 19.37 -17.46
C THR A 478 -14.82 20.47 -17.99
N LYS A 479 -14.87 21.62 -17.29
CA LYS A 479 -15.58 22.81 -17.74
C LYS A 479 -15.12 23.28 -19.11
N SER A 480 -13.79 23.41 -19.30
CA SER A 480 -13.20 23.81 -20.58
C SER A 480 -13.54 22.84 -21.72
N VAL A 481 -13.56 21.54 -21.43
CA VAL A 481 -13.97 20.52 -22.41
C VAL A 481 -15.44 20.67 -22.77
N ILE A 482 -16.32 20.84 -21.78
CA ILE A 482 -17.76 21.06 -22.01
C ILE A 482 -18.00 22.33 -22.84
N GLU A 483 -17.35 23.43 -22.50
CA GLU A 483 -17.46 24.69 -23.24
C GLU A 483 -17.03 24.54 -24.70
N LYS A 484 -15.92 23.83 -24.96
CA LYS A 484 -15.50 23.53 -26.33
C LYS A 484 -16.45 22.60 -27.05
N LEU A 485 -16.96 21.55 -26.37
CA LEU A 485 -17.98 20.70 -26.97
C LEU A 485 -19.25 21.49 -27.33
N GLN A 486 -19.72 22.37 -26.44
CA GLN A 486 -20.85 23.24 -26.70
C GLN A 486 -20.59 24.17 -27.90
N GLN A 487 -19.37 24.73 -28.01
CA GLN A 487 -19.01 25.54 -29.17
C GLN A 487 -19.07 24.72 -30.46
N TYR A 488 -18.51 23.50 -30.46
CA TYR A 488 -18.53 22.63 -31.63
C TYR A 488 -19.95 22.11 -31.98
N THR A 489 -20.83 22.00 -31.00
CA THR A 489 -22.24 21.61 -31.24
C THR A 489 -23.13 22.74 -31.71
N SER A 490 -22.66 24.01 -31.67
CA SER A 490 -23.43 25.17 -32.09
C SER A 490 -23.25 25.56 -33.56
N GLU A 491 -22.28 24.93 -34.23
CA GLU A 491 -21.93 25.24 -35.64
C GLU A 491 -21.88 23.95 -36.46
N GLY A 492 -22.56 23.96 -37.61
CA GLY A 492 -22.46 22.85 -38.55
C GLY A 492 -21.15 22.83 -39.33
N VAL A 493 -20.92 21.78 -40.07
CA VAL A 493 -19.79 21.65 -41.01
C VAL A 493 -20.14 22.27 -42.33
N ASP A 494 -19.44 23.34 -42.72
CA ASP A 494 -19.67 24.01 -44.00
C ASP A 494 -19.48 23.03 -45.17
N GLY A 495 -20.45 23.04 -46.11
CA GLY A 495 -20.42 22.18 -47.28
C GLY A 495 -20.74 20.70 -47.01
N TYR A 496 -21.18 20.33 -45.79
CA TYR A 496 -21.51 18.94 -45.45
C TYR A 496 -22.65 18.41 -46.30
N SER A 497 -23.70 19.18 -46.50
CA SER A 497 -24.84 18.81 -47.36
C SER A 497 -24.44 18.61 -48.81
N ASP A 498 -23.52 19.42 -49.33
CA ASP A 498 -23.01 19.28 -50.70
C ASP A 498 -22.17 18.01 -50.83
N MET A 499 -21.33 17.75 -49.83
CA MET A 499 -20.50 16.52 -49.76
C MET A 499 -21.37 15.24 -49.71
N LEU A 500 -22.48 15.25 -48.97
CA LEU A 500 -23.44 14.15 -48.91
C LEU A 500 -24.12 13.94 -50.25
N ALA A 501 -24.50 15.02 -50.95
CA ALA A 501 -25.10 14.96 -52.29
C ALA A 501 -24.16 14.32 -53.29
N ASP A 502 -22.85 14.67 -53.24
CA ASP A 502 -21.78 14.04 -54.05
C ASP A 502 -21.55 12.57 -53.71
N LYS A 503 -21.97 12.09 -52.53
CA LYS A 503 -21.83 10.72 -52.04
C LYS A 503 -23.17 9.97 -51.98
N ALA A 504 -24.15 10.38 -52.72
CA ALA A 504 -25.47 9.75 -52.71
C ALA A 504 -25.46 8.23 -52.98
N GLU A 505 -24.54 7.75 -53.82
CA GLU A 505 -24.38 6.31 -54.06
C GLU A 505 -23.96 5.55 -52.78
N PHE A 506 -23.04 6.10 -52.01
CA PHE A 506 -22.61 5.52 -50.73
C PHE A 506 -23.74 5.52 -49.68
N MET A 507 -24.54 6.57 -49.67
CA MET A 507 -25.68 6.65 -48.75
C MET A 507 -26.73 5.58 -49.06
N ASN A 508 -26.91 5.24 -50.34
CA ASN A 508 -27.85 4.20 -50.80
C ASN A 508 -27.36 2.76 -50.51
N GLU A 509 -26.09 2.58 -50.24
CA GLU A 509 -25.52 1.29 -49.83
C GLU A 509 -25.75 0.96 -48.37
N ILE A 510 -26.21 1.92 -47.57
CA ILE A 510 -26.49 1.75 -46.15
C ILE A 510 -27.89 1.19 -45.96
N ASP A 511 -28.01 -0.09 -45.63
CA ASP A 511 -29.32 -0.76 -45.47
C ASP A 511 -30.16 -0.28 -44.29
N ASP A 512 -29.57 0.44 -43.32
CA ASP A 512 -30.20 0.90 -42.12
C ASP A 512 -30.67 2.35 -42.29
N VAL A 513 -32.00 2.54 -42.40
CA VAL A 513 -32.65 3.85 -42.60
C VAL A 513 -32.39 4.81 -41.44
N GLU A 514 -32.26 4.32 -40.21
CA GLU A 514 -31.95 5.17 -39.05
C GLU A 514 -30.51 5.68 -39.11
N LYS A 515 -29.57 4.85 -39.53
CA LYS A 515 -28.18 5.27 -39.76
C LYS A 515 -28.07 6.27 -40.90
N GLN A 516 -28.81 6.08 -41.99
CA GLN A 516 -28.88 7.06 -43.09
C GLN A 516 -29.31 8.42 -42.55
N LYS A 517 -30.43 8.48 -41.81
CA LYS A 517 -30.96 9.73 -41.22
C LYS A 517 -29.95 10.37 -40.25
N ILE A 518 -29.24 9.56 -39.46
CA ILE A 518 -28.21 10.07 -38.57
C ILE A 518 -27.09 10.71 -39.39
N LEU A 519 -26.61 10.05 -40.41
CA LEU A 519 -25.55 10.56 -41.28
C LEU A 519 -25.98 11.81 -42.05
N GLU A 520 -27.20 11.86 -42.51
CA GLU A 520 -27.75 13.04 -43.19
C GLU A 520 -27.76 14.29 -42.30
N ASN A 521 -27.94 14.12 -41.00
CA ASN A 521 -28.20 15.25 -40.10
C ASN A 521 -27.05 15.55 -39.14
N ILE A 522 -26.11 14.62 -38.95
CA ILE A 522 -25.13 14.65 -37.84
C ILE A 522 -24.26 15.91 -37.81
N PHE A 523 -23.87 16.42 -38.97
CA PHE A 523 -22.97 17.58 -39.08
C PHE A 523 -23.64 18.81 -39.69
N ILE A 524 -24.97 18.81 -39.89
CA ILE A 524 -25.69 19.98 -40.42
C ILE A 524 -25.64 21.13 -39.42
N ASN A 525 -25.90 20.87 -38.16
CA ASN A 525 -25.97 21.89 -37.11
C ASN A 525 -24.87 21.76 -36.04
N SER A 526 -23.95 20.82 -36.21
CA SER A 526 -22.92 20.53 -35.21
C SER A 526 -21.67 19.96 -35.87
N ARG A 527 -20.50 20.44 -35.45
CA ARG A 527 -19.21 19.83 -35.84
C ARG A 527 -18.87 18.55 -35.05
N LEU A 528 -19.73 18.20 -34.09
CA LEU A 528 -19.56 17.01 -33.25
C LEU A 528 -20.77 16.10 -33.44
N GLY A 529 -20.54 14.87 -33.86
CA GLY A 529 -21.53 13.82 -33.93
C GLY A 529 -21.18 12.66 -33.01
N MET A 530 -22.19 12.15 -32.30
CA MET A 530 -22.10 10.89 -31.58
C MET A 530 -23.05 9.90 -32.25
N VAL A 531 -22.48 8.75 -32.63
CA VAL A 531 -23.20 7.63 -33.25
C VAL A 531 -23.18 6.43 -32.34
#